data_98ea05ec8153dd268e0fb7353906b95d
#
_entry.id   98ea05ec8153dd268e0fb7353906b95d
#
_cell.length_a   1.000
_cell.length_b   1.000
_cell.length_c   1.000
_cell.angle_alpha   90.00
_cell.angle_beta   90.00
_cell.angle_gamma   90.00
#
_symmetry.space_group_name_H-M   'P 1'
#
loop_
_entity.id
_entity.type
_entity.pdbx_description
1 polymer ?
#
loop_
_entity_poly.entity_id
_entity_poly.type
_entity_poly.pdbx_seq_one_letter_code
_entity_poly.pdbx_strand_id
1 'polypeptide(L)'
;MPFINTKKIKIYYESAGQGEALLYISGTGGDLRKSPSVFDNDLKNNFHLISYDQRGLGQSEIPAGPYSMKDYADDAFSFIEKLNLKRVHIIGVSFGGMVAQHLAINYPAAVERLVLMCTSPGGEKYHSFPLHELEEIIDDQEYVRKFISISDLRINTDYIKNNSKQYAILTDQIKNYLRSPESKENKGKLLQLGARKDHNVMDLLKSIKCPTFIMGGLYDGIAPKDNINILDEQIPNSVKKFYEGGHGFFLEDYQAWKDVISFLKD
;
A
#
# COMPACT_ATOMS: atom_id res chain seq x y z
N MET A 1 7.35 6.21 -23.20
CA MET A 1 7.14 7.43 -22.40
C MET A 1 6.52 7.03 -21.08
N PRO A 2 6.93 7.57 -19.93
CA PRO A 2 6.47 7.11 -18.62
C PRO A 2 5.05 7.56 -18.24
N PHE A 3 4.25 8.02 -19.21
CA PHE A 3 2.87 8.47 -18.99
C PHE A 3 1.90 7.72 -19.88
N ILE A 4 0.73 7.41 -19.33
CA ILE A 4 -0.40 6.80 -20.03
C ILE A 4 -1.70 7.56 -19.73
N ASN A 5 -2.49 7.82 -20.76
CA ASN A 5 -3.82 8.42 -20.59
C ASN A 5 -4.85 7.31 -20.41
N THR A 6 -5.38 7.20 -19.20
CA THR A 6 -6.55 6.36 -18.92
C THR A 6 -7.83 7.04 -19.39
N LYS A 7 -8.99 6.43 -19.13
CA LYS A 7 -10.28 7.07 -19.44
C LYS A 7 -10.56 8.31 -18.59
N LYS A 8 -9.92 8.42 -17.40
CA LYS A 8 -10.23 9.45 -16.40
C LYS A 8 -9.07 10.42 -16.13
N ILE A 9 -7.85 9.92 -16.11
CA ILE A 9 -6.67 10.70 -15.72
C ILE A 9 -5.42 10.29 -16.50
N LYS A 10 -4.41 11.15 -16.50
CA LYS A 10 -3.05 10.86 -16.94
C LYS A 10 -2.24 10.27 -15.79
N ILE A 11 -1.72 9.06 -15.97
CA ILE A 11 -0.96 8.30 -14.98
C ILE A 11 0.52 8.27 -15.36
N TYR A 12 1.39 8.59 -14.42
CA TYR A 12 2.82 8.30 -14.47
C TYR A 12 3.08 6.88 -13.97
N TYR A 13 3.95 6.14 -14.67
CA TYR A 13 4.34 4.80 -14.25
C TYR A 13 5.77 4.47 -14.64
N GLU A 14 6.32 3.49 -13.98
CA GLU A 14 7.61 2.88 -14.29
C GLU A 14 7.45 1.36 -14.40
N SER A 15 8.35 0.72 -15.15
CA SER A 15 8.41 -0.73 -15.23
C SER A 15 9.84 -1.22 -15.40
N ALA A 16 10.11 -2.43 -14.89
CA ALA A 16 11.40 -3.10 -15.00
C ALA A 16 11.21 -4.61 -15.00
N GLY A 17 12.22 -5.33 -15.52
CA GLY A 17 12.18 -6.79 -15.60
C GLY A 17 11.39 -7.31 -16.79
N GLN A 18 11.22 -8.63 -16.84
CA GLN A 18 10.53 -9.36 -17.90
C GLN A 18 9.76 -10.54 -17.32
N GLY A 19 8.84 -11.13 -18.09
CA GLY A 19 8.02 -12.26 -17.67
C GLY A 19 6.58 -11.89 -17.41
N GLU A 20 5.94 -12.56 -16.47
CA GLU A 20 4.55 -12.30 -16.09
C GLU A 20 4.40 -10.91 -15.49
N ALA A 21 3.30 -10.24 -15.83
CA ALA A 21 3.06 -8.88 -15.39
C ALA A 21 2.68 -8.85 -13.90
N LEU A 22 3.38 -8.03 -13.14
CA LEU A 22 3.17 -7.80 -11.73
C LEU A 22 2.93 -6.30 -11.49
N LEU A 23 1.71 -5.95 -11.10
CA LEU A 23 1.36 -4.59 -10.72
C LEU A 23 1.53 -4.39 -9.22
N TYR A 24 2.39 -3.46 -8.84
CA TYR A 24 2.58 -3.01 -7.46
C TYR A 24 1.80 -1.73 -7.21
N ILE A 25 0.92 -1.74 -6.22
CA ILE A 25 0.11 -0.60 -5.80
C ILE A 25 0.62 -0.12 -4.44
N SER A 26 1.22 1.06 -4.42
CA SER A 26 1.87 1.65 -3.25
C SER A 26 0.86 2.05 -2.15
N GLY A 27 1.36 2.22 -0.93
CA GLY A 27 0.61 2.73 0.21
C GLY A 27 0.27 4.23 0.12
N THR A 28 -0.23 4.78 1.23
CA THR A 28 -0.60 6.19 1.38
C THR A 28 0.58 7.12 1.05
N GLY A 29 0.35 8.09 0.15
CA GLY A 29 1.36 9.09 -0.22
C GLY A 29 2.51 8.53 -1.05
N GLY A 30 2.33 7.36 -1.68
CA GLY A 30 3.33 6.75 -2.57
C GLY A 30 3.70 7.66 -3.74
N ASP A 31 4.98 7.69 -4.09
CA ASP A 31 5.55 8.54 -5.14
C ASP A 31 6.80 7.83 -5.66
N LEU A 32 6.83 7.51 -6.95
CA LEU A 32 7.92 6.75 -7.58
C LEU A 32 9.27 7.49 -7.59
N ARG A 33 9.28 8.79 -7.34
CA ARG A 33 10.52 9.56 -7.17
C ARG A 33 11.21 9.33 -5.82
N LYS A 34 10.50 8.72 -4.85
CA LYS A 34 11.03 8.49 -3.51
C LYS A 34 11.83 7.19 -3.44
N SER A 35 12.84 7.17 -2.57
CA SER A 35 13.65 5.99 -2.26
C SER A 35 13.44 5.60 -0.78
N PRO A 36 13.43 4.30 -0.45
CA PRO A 36 13.58 3.15 -1.35
C PRO A 36 12.34 2.96 -2.24
N SER A 37 12.58 2.49 -3.46
CA SER A 37 11.56 2.17 -4.46
C SER A 37 11.28 0.67 -4.50
N VAL A 38 10.09 0.26 -4.96
CA VAL A 38 9.79 -1.15 -5.23
C VAL A 38 10.75 -1.76 -6.27
N PHE A 39 11.34 -0.95 -7.13
CA PHE A 39 12.32 -1.38 -8.13
C PHE A 39 13.72 -1.70 -7.54
N ASP A 40 13.94 -1.43 -6.26
CA ASP A 40 15.19 -1.77 -5.57
C ASP A 40 15.21 -3.21 -5.05
N ASN A 41 14.08 -3.95 -5.11
CA ASN A 41 13.99 -5.34 -4.68
C ASN A 41 14.06 -6.35 -5.84
N ASP A 42 14.08 -7.66 -5.52
CA ASP A 42 14.25 -8.75 -6.47
C ASP A 42 13.00 -9.09 -7.30
N LEU A 43 11.87 -8.41 -7.10
CA LEU A 43 10.67 -8.66 -7.89
C LEU A 43 10.91 -8.47 -9.39
N LYS A 44 11.67 -7.44 -9.77
CA LYS A 44 12.04 -7.17 -11.18
C LYS A 44 12.91 -8.25 -11.84
N ASN A 45 13.58 -9.08 -11.01
CA ASN A 45 14.38 -10.20 -11.51
C ASN A 45 13.49 -11.43 -11.85
N ASN A 46 12.24 -11.42 -11.40
CA ASN A 46 11.31 -12.53 -11.50
C ASN A 46 10.07 -12.24 -12.34
N PHE A 47 9.70 -10.95 -12.46
CA PHE A 47 8.47 -10.50 -13.11
C PHE A 47 8.71 -9.25 -13.98
N HIS A 48 7.82 -8.99 -14.92
CA HIS A 48 7.67 -7.67 -15.49
C HIS A 48 6.96 -6.79 -14.44
N LEU A 49 7.76 -6.20 -13.56
CA LEU A 49 7.30 -5.35 -12.46
C LEU A 49 6.86 -3.99 -13.00
N ILE A 50 5.66 -3.59 -12.65
CA ILE A 50 5.03 -2.32 -13.02
C ILE A 50 4.54 -1.63 -11.76
N SER A 51 4.82 -0.34 -11.62
CA SER A 51 4.25 0.49 -10.56
C SER A 51 3.90 1.87 -11.09
N TYR A 52 2.94 2.53 -10.47
CA TYR A 52 2.44 3.82 -10.91
C TYR A 52 2.17 4.76 -9.74
N ASP A 53 2.27 6.05 -10.02
CA ASP A 53 1.80 7.07 -9.10
C ASP A 53 0.28 7.10 -9.17
N GLN A 54 -0.38 6.87 -8.03
CA GLN A 54 -1.85 6.86 -7.98
C GLN A 54 -2.40 8.28 -8.20
N ARG A 55 -3.69 8.39 -8.54
CA ARG A 55 -4.36 9.71 -8.69
C ARG A 55 -4.01 10.66 -7.55
N GLY A 56 -3.71 11.89 -7.88
CA GLY A 56 -3.38 12.92 -6.89
C GLY A 56 -1.97 12.83 -6.32
N LEU A 57 -1.15 11.83 -6.69
CA LEU A 57 0.17 11.61 -6.12
C LEU A 57 1.27 11.66 -7.18
N GLY A 58 2.50 11.91 -6.70
CA GLY A 58 3.70 11.87 -7.51
C GLY A 58 3.61 12.77 -8.75
N GLN A 59 3.77 12.16 -9.91
CA GLN A 59 3.73 12.83 -11.22
C GLN A 59 2.41 12.58 -11.98
N SER A 60 1.48 11.81 -11.39
CA SER A 60 0.16 11.60 -11.95
C SER A 60 -0.74 12.81 -11.78
N GLU A 61 -1.77 12.88 -12.58
CA GLU A 61 -2.75 13.98 -12.56
C GLU A 61 -3.46 14.07 -11.20
N ILE A 62 -3.76 15.31 -10.78
CA ILE A 62 -4.52 15.63 -9.56
C ILE A 62 -5.92 16.11 -9.99
N PRO A 63 -6.86 15.21 -10.26
CA PRO A 63 -8.21 15.61 -10.63
C PRO A 63 -8.94 16.28 -9.44
N ALA A 64 -10.04 16.97 -9.74
CA ALA A 64 -10.89 17.52 -8.69
C ALA A 64 -11.48 16.38 -7.83
N GLY A 65 -11.53 16.57 -6.52
CA GLY A 65 -12.16 15.62 -5.58
C GLY A 65 -13.66 15.88 -5.36
N PRO A 66 -14.28 15.13 -4.44
CA PRO A 66 -13.66 14.10 -3.59
C PRO A 66 -13.27 12.83 -4.37
N TYR A 67 -12.30 12.06 -3.83
CA TYR A 67 -11.95 10.74 -4.36
C TYR A 67 -12.65 9.64 -3.59
N SER A 68 -12.91 8.51 -4.25
CA SER A 68 -13.44 7.29 -3.65
C SER A 68 -12.49 6.11 -3.90
N MET A 69 -12.62 5.05 -3.09
CA MET A 69 -11.88 3.80 -3.32
C MET A 69 -12.19 3.19 -4.69
N LYS A 70 -13.43 3.39 -5.17
CA LYS A 70 -13.84 2.97 -6.52
C LYS A 70 -13.06 3.71 -7.60
N ASP A 71 -12.79 5.00 -7.43
CA ASP A 71 -11.98 5.75 -8.41
C ASP A 71 -10.57 5.20 -8.54
N TYR A 72 -9.92 4.82 -7.43
CA TYR A 72 -8.61 4.19 -7.45
C TYR A 72 -8.61 2.83 -8.13
N ALA A 73 -9.64 2.00 -7.89
CA ALA A 73 -9.77 0.70 -8.54
C ALA A 73 -10.06 0.84 -10.05
N ASP A 74 -10.92 1.79 -10.43
CA ASP A 74 -11.22 2.08 -11.84
C ASP A 74 -9.98 2.57 -12.60
N ASP A 75 -9.15 3.41 -11.95
CA ASP A 75 -7.88 3.87 -12.53
C ASP A 75 -6.91 2.71 -12.73
N ALA A 76 -6.73 1.86 -11.71
CA ALA A 76 -5.87 0.69 -11.79
C ALA A 76 -6.33 -0.27 -12.90
N PHE A 77 -7.63 -0.53 -13.02
CA PHE A 77 -8.18 -1.36 -14.08
C PHE A 77 -7.96 -0.72 -15.47
N SER A 78 -8.31 0.57 -15.61
CA SER A 78 -8.11 1.29 -16.89
C SER A 78 -6.63 1.36 -17.28
N PHE A 79 -5.73 1.44 -16.32
CA PHE A 79 -4.28 1.39 -16.53
C PHE A 79 -3.84 0.01 -17.05
N ILE A 80 -4.32 -1.09 -16.45
CA ILE A 80 -4.08 -2.47 -16.91
C ILE A 80 -4.58 -2.62 -18.37
N GLU A 81 -5.81 -2.17 -18.67
CA GLU A 81 -6.36 -2.21 -20.04
C GLU A 81 -5.49 -1.45 -21.04
N LYS A 82 -5.04 -0.24 -20.68
CA LYS A 82 -4.21 0.61 -21.56
C LYS A 82 -2.81 0.06 -21.81
N LEU A 83 -2.28 -0.75 -20.92
CA LEU A 83 -1.05 -1.51 -21.14
C LEU A 83 -1.28 -2.79 -21.96
N ASN A 84 -2.51 -3.06 -22.41
CA ASN A 84 -2.93 -4.28 -23.11
C ASN A 84 -2.65 -5.57 -22.32
N LEU A 85 -2.69 -5.48 -21.00
CA LEU A 85 -2.54 -6.61 -20.10
C LEU A 85 -3.93 -7.22 -19.85
N LYS A 86 -4.06 -8.54 -20.03
CA LYS A 86 -5.33 -9.24 -19.83
C LYS A 86 -5.55 -9.60 -18.36
N ARG A 87 -4.51 -10.08 -17.72
CA ARG A 87 -4.54 -10.59 -16.37
C ARG A 87 -3.16 -10.37 -15.72
N VAL A 88 -3.11 -9.86 -14.51
CA VAL A 88 -1.85 -9.48 -13.84
C VAL A 88 -1.84 -9.97 -12.40
N HIS A 89 -0.66 -10.27 -11.89
CA HIS A 89 -0.44 -10.38 -10.46
C HIS A 89 -0.53 -8.99 -9.82
N ILE A 90 -1.10 -8.93 -8.63
CA ILE A 90 -1.24 -7.66 -7.89
C ILE A 90 -0.56 -7.77 -6.54
N ILE A 91 0.27 -6.80 -6.20
CA ILE A 91 0.70 -6.54 -4.82
C ILE A 91 0.10 -5.21 -4.40
N GLY A 92 -0.68 -5.19 -3.33
CA GLY A 92 -1.18 -3.97 -2.72
C GLY A 92 -0.66 -3.79 -1.31
N VAL A 93 0.00 -2.67 -1.04
CA VAL A 93 0.58 -2.35 0.27
C VAL A 93 -0.27 -1.31 0.98
N SER A 94 -0.73 -1.56 2.20
CA SER A 94 -1.48 -0.61 3.02
C SER A 94 -2.70 -0.06 2.27
N PHE A 95 -2.75 1.24 1.96
CA PHE A 95 -3.78 1.83 1.10
C PHE A 95 -3.87 1.14 -0.27
N GLY A 96 -2.74 0.80 -0.87
CA GLY A 96 -2.71 0.02 -2.12
C GLY A 96 -3.36 -1.36 -1.97
N GLY A 97 -3.31 -1.96 -0.78
CA GLY A 97 -4.04 -3.18 -0.46
C GLY A 97 -5.57 -2.97 -0.44
N MET A 98 -6.03 -1.81 0.03
CA MET A 98 -7.44 -1.44 -0.06
C MET A 98 -7.88 -1.28 -1.53
N VAL A 99 -7.06 -0.60 -2.35
CA VAL A 99 -7.29 -0.47 -3.80
C VAL A 99 -7.33 -1.84 -4.48
N ALA A 100 -6.38 -2.73 -4.14
CA ALA A 100 -6.29 -4.07 -4.70
C ALA A 100 -7.50 -4.94 -4.34
N GLN A 101 -8.07 -4.81 -3.14
CA GLN A 101 -9.32 -5.45 -2.76
C GLN A 101 -10.47 -4.97 -3.65
N HIS A 102 -10.67 -3.65 -3.82
CA HIS A 102 -11.69 -3.11 -4.72
C HIS A 102 -11.47 -3.54 -6.17
N LEU A 103 -10.22 -3.60 -6.63
CA LEU A 103 -9.89 -4.08 -7.97
C LEU A 103 -10.28 -5.55 -8.16
N ALA A 104 -9.93 -6.43 -7.22
CA ALA A 104 -10.26 -7.85 -7.28
C ALA A 104 -11.78 -8.13 -7.16
N ILE A 105 -12.51 -7.30 -6.43
CA ILE A 105 -13.97 -7.38 -6.29
C ILE A 105 -14.67 -6.93 -7.58
N ASN A 106 -14.29 -5.76 -8.11
CA ASN A 106 -15.01 -5.13 -9.24
C ASN A 106 -14.55 -5.66 -10.60
N TYR A 107 -13.29 -6.13 -10.70
CA TYR A 107 -12.65 -6.57 -11.95
C TYR A 107 -11.93 -7.91 -11.79
N PRO A 108 -12.62 -8.97 -11.33
CA PRO A 108 -11.97 -10.25 -10.95
C PRO A 108 -11.23 -10.91 -12.13
N ALA A 109 -11.68 -10.67 -13.37
CA ALA A 109 -11.02 -11.22 -14.56
C ALA A 109 -9.63 -10.60 -14.85
N ALA A 110 -9.32 -9.44 -14.26
CA ALA A 110 -8.03 -8.77 -14.43
C ALA A 110 -6.95 -9.25 -13.44
N VAL A 111 -7.34 -9.97 -12.38
CA VAL A 111 -6.43 -10.36 -11.30
C VAL A 111 -6.07 -11.85 -11.38
N GLU A 112 -4.78 -12.16 -11.53
CA GLU A 112 -4.28 -13.54 -11.54
C GLU A 112 -4.07 -14.06 -10.11
N ARG A 113 -3.20 -13.42 -9.34
CA ARG A 113 -2.95 -13.67 -7.92
C ARG A 113 -2.88 -12.33 -7.19
N LEU A 114 -3.27 -12.33 -5.94
CA LEU A 114 -3.36 -11.13 -5.12
C LEU A 114 -2.47 -11.26 -3.89
N VAL A 115 -1.63 -10.26 -3.64
CA VAL A 115 -0.88 -10.12 -2.38
C VAL A 115 -1.37 -8.87 -1.66
N LEU A 116 -1.83 -9.04 -0.43
CA LEU A 116 -2.30 -7.97 0.45
C LEU A 116 -1.32 -7.81 1.61
N MET A 117 -0.60 -6.69 1.67
CA MET A 117 0.41 -6.42 2.69
C MET A 117 -0.05 -5.30 3.63
N CYS A 118 0.00 -5.54 4.95
CA CYS A 118 -0.30 -4.55 6.01
C CYS A 118 -1.53 -3.69 5.71
N THR A 119 -2.65 -4.31 5.36
CA THR A 119 -3.88 -3.64 4.94
C THR A 119 -5.09 -4.05 5.78
N SER A 120 -6.22 -3.42 5.55
CA SER A 120 -7.47 -3.70 6.26
C SER A 120 -8.64 -3.82 5.28
N PRO A 121 -9.72 -4.51 5.67
CA PRO A 121 -10.96 -4.52 4.89
C PRO A 121 -11.85 -3.30 5.15
N GLY A 122 -11.48 -2.46 6.14
CA GLY A 122 -12.31 -1.32 6.54
C GLY A 122 -13.52 -1.70 7.41
N GLY A 123 -14.52 -0.82 7.42
CA GLY A 123 -15.69 -0.96 8.25
C GLY A 123 -15.44 -0.57 9.71
N GLU A 124 -16.49 -0.58 10.52
CA GLU A 124 -16.45 -0.05 11.90
C GLU A 124 -15.43 -0.79 12.80
N LYS A 125 -15.37 -2.12 12.70
CA LYS A 125 -14.55 -2.95 13.59
C LYS A 125 -13.11 -3.14 13.11
N TYR A 126 -12.90 -3.18 11.80
CA TYR A 126 -11.62 -3.57 11.19
C TYR A 126 -11.00 -2.46 10.33
N HIS A 127 -11.34 -1.20 10.63
CA HIS A 127 -10.65 -0.07 10.01
C HIS A 127 -9.18 -0.03 10.45
N SER A 128 -8.31 0.44 9.57
CA SER A 128 -6.93 0.74 9.94
C SER A 128 -6.86 2.05 10.71
N PHE A 129 -5.74 2.28 11.42
CA PHE A 129 -5.54 3.54 12.15
C PHE A 129 -5.92 4.75 11.27
N PRO A 130 -6.68 5.73 11.80
CA PRO A 130 -7.20 6.85 11.02
C PRO A 130 -6.10 7.89 10.71
N LEU A 131 -5.25 7.59 9.72
CA LEU A 131 -4.10 8.44 9.36
C LEU A 131 -4.50 9.89 8.99
N HIS A 132 -5.75 10.15 8.64
CA HIS A 132 -6.24 11.51 8.40
C HIS A 132 -6.21 12.38 9.65
N GLU A 133 -6.34 11.80 10.84
CA GLU A 133 -6.24 12.52 12.11
C GLU A 133 -4.81 13.01 12.40
N LEU A 134 -3.79 12.33 11.84
CA LEU A 134 -2.41 12.78 11.98
C LEU A 134 -2.17 14.12 11.25
N GLU A 135 -2.92 14.40 10.19
CA GLU A 135 -2.75 15.63 9.42
C GLU A 135 -3.20 16.88 10.20
N GLU A 136 -3.90 16.70 11.32
CA GLU A 136 -4.25 17.77 12.27
C GLU A 136 -3.06 18.19 13.15
N ILE A 137 -2.01 17.36 13.23
CA ILE A 137 -0.79 17.66 13.99
C ILE A 137 0.10 18.59 13.16
N ILE A 138 0.25 19.83 13.64
CA ILE A 138 0.99 20.91 12.96
C ILE A 138 2.50 20.71 13.13
N ASP A 139 2.95 20.33 14.35
CA ASP A 139 4.37 20.11 14.62
C ASP A 139 4.89 18.84 13.96
N ASP A 140 5.90 18.99 13.10
CA ASP A 140 6.46 17.87 12.35
C ASP A 140 7.11 16.81 13.22
N GLN A 141 7.69 17.19 14.34
CA GLN A 141 8.34 16.22 15.22
C GLN A 141 7.29 15.41 15.99
N GLU A 142 6.22 16.07 16.41
CA GLU A 142 5.09 15.38 17.04
C GLU A 142 4.41 14.43 16.06
N TYR A 143 4.14 14.89 14.83
CA TYR A 143 3.60 14.04 13.75
C TYR A 143 4.44 12.80 13.54
N VAL A 144 5.75 12.96 13.34
CA VAL A 144 6.68 11.86 13.06
C VAL A 144 6.76 10.90 14.24
N ARG A 145 6.86 11.42 15.49
CA ARG A 145 6.85 10.57 16.68
C ARG A 145 5.57 9.74 16.79
N LYS A 146 4.41 10.35 16.56
CA LYS A 146 3.13 9.65 16.56
C LYS A 146 3.08 8.60 15.47
N PHE A 147 3.47 8.95 14.24
CA PHE A 147 3.52 8.02 13.12
C PHE A 147 4.41 6.81 13.41
N ILE A 148 5.64 7.02 13.92
CA ILE A 148 6.55 5.94 14.29
C ILE A 148 5.92 5.02 15.34
N SER A 149 5.33 5.58 16.41
CA SER A 149 4.76 4.83 17.52
C SER A 149 3.58 3.93 17.13
N ILE A 150 2.82 4.30 16.09
CA ILE A 150 1.74 3.46 15.55
C ILE A 150 2.21 2.55 14.42
N SER A 151 3.29 2.91 13.73
CA SER A 151 3.85 2.06 12.66
C SER A 151 4.52 0.82 13.23
N ASP A 152 5.17 0.94 14.40
CA ASP A 152 5.81 -0.19 15.06
C ASP A 152 5.66 -0.10 16.58
N LEU A 153 4.82 -0.96 17.13
CA LEU A 153 4.51 -0.98 18.57
C LEU A 153 5.70 -1.38 19.46
N ARG A 154 6.81 -1.88 18.87
CA ARG A 154 8.05 -2.13 19.60
C ARG A 154 8.76 -0.83 19.96
N ILE A 155 8.54 0.24 19.19
CA ILE A 155 9.16 1.56 19.40
C ILE A 155 8.38 2.33 20.46
N ASN A 156 8.45 1.83 21.69
CA ASN A 156 7.83 2.41 22.87
C ASN A 156 8.84 3.29 23.65
N THR A 157 8.42 3.82 24.79
CA THR A 157 9.23 4.69 25.64
C THR A 157 10.55 4.05 26.08
N ASP A 158 10.54 2.75 26.40
CA ASP A 158 11.74 2.02 26.84
C ASP A 158 12.72 1.82 25.68
N TYR A 159 12.21 1.50 24.49
CA TYR A 159 13.04 1.43 23.29
C TYR A 159 13.73 2.76 23.00
N ILE A 160 12.97 3.86 23.03
CA ILE A 160 13.48 5.22 22.76
C ILE A 160 14.58 5.59 23.77
N LYS A 161 14.38 5.29 25.05
CA LYS A 161 15.35 5.55 26.10
C LYS A 161 16.67 4.78 25.90
N ASN A 162 16.56 3.52 25.49
CA ASN A 162 17.71 2.62 25.33
C ASN A 162 18.41 2.77 23.97
N ASN A 163 17.73 3.32 22.95
CA ASN A 163 18.19 3.42 21.55
C ASN A 163 18.10 4.85 21.00
N SER A 164 18.38 5.86 21.83
CA SER A 164 18.14 7.28 21.51
C SER A 164 18.77 7.75 20.20
N LYS A 165 19.98 7.28 19.87
CA LYS A 165 20.68 7.64 18.62
C LYS A 165 20.00 7.05 17.39
N GLN A 166 19.65 5.76 17.44
CA GLN A 166 18.94 5.05 16.36
C GLN A 166 17.55 5.67 16.14
N TYR A 167 16.86 6.00 17.23
CA TYR A 167 15.57 6.65 17.16
C TYR A 167 15.64 8.05 16.54
N ALA A 168 16.69 8.83 16.84
CA ALA A 168 16.90 10.13 16.20
C ALA A 168 17.10 10.00 14.68
N ILE A 169 17.93 9.05 14.24
CA ILE A 169 18.14 8.78 12.80
C ILE A 169 16.83 8.37 12.13
N LEU A 170 16.08 7.45 12.72
CA LEU A 170 14.78 7.01 12.20
C LEU A 170 13.80 8.19 12.10
N THR A 171 13.75 9.04 13.12
CA THR A 171 12.88 10.23 13.14
C THR A 171 13.21 11.18 11.99
N ASP A 172 14.49 11.43 11.73
CA ASP A 172 14.93 12.31 10.64
C ASP A 172 14.60 11.71 9.27
N GLN A 173 14.82 10.40 9.08
CA GLN A 173 14.48 9.70 7.84
C GLN A 173 12.97 9.76 7.56
N ILE A 174 12.14 9.42 8.54
CA ILE A 174 10.68 9.46 8.41
C ILE A 174 10.18 10.89 8.19
N LYS A 175 10.76 11.88 8.87
CA LYS A 175 10.44 13.30 8.66
C LYS A 175 10.70 13.70 7.21
N ASN A 176 11.88 13.40 6.69
CA ASN A 176 12.25 13.73 5.31
C ASN A 176 11.33 13.05 4.29
N TYR A 177 10.88 11.84 4.57
CA TYR A 177 9.99 11.08 3.68
C TYR A 177 8.54 11.59 3.70
N LEU A 178 7.96 11.86 4.89
CA LEU A 178 6.55 12.16 5.07
C LEU A 178 6.22 13.65 5.11
N ARG A 179 7.16 14.48 5.53
CA ARG A 179 6.97 15.92 5.80
C ARG A 179 7.88 16.80 4.96
N SER A 180 8.37 16.31 3.81
CA SER A 180 9.03 17.16 2.82
C SER A 180 8.05 18.25 2.34
N PRO A 181 8.53 19.41 1.87
CA PRO A 181 7.66 20.48 1.34
C PRO A 181 6.64 19.95 0.31
N GLU A 182 7.08 19.11 -0.61
CA GLU A 182 6.21 18.51 -1.66
C GLU A 182 5.14 17.59 -1.05
N SER A 183 5.46 16.88 0.05
CA SER A 183 4.51 16.00 0.73
C SER A 183 3.46 16.78 1.53
N LYS A 184 3.83 17.91 2.13
CA LYS A 184 2.92 18.76 2.92
C LYS A 184 1.89 19.48 2.08
N GLU A 185 2.30 19.98 0.92
CA GLU A 185 1.44 20.75 0.01
C GLU A 185 0.61 19.87 -0.92
N ASN A 186 0.74 18.55 -0.82
CA ASN A 186 0.08 17.62 -1.71
C ASN A 186 -1.42 17.47 -1.37
N LYS A 187 -2.25 18.28 -2.05
CA LYS A 187 -3.71 18.20 -1.94
C LYS A 187 -4.26 16.81 -2.29
N GLY A 188 -3.62 16.10 -3.21
CA GLY A 188 -4.00 14.74 -3.60
C GLY A 188 -3.86 13.73 -2.46
N LYS A 189 -2.85 13.90 -1.59
CA LYS A 189 -2.71 13.06 -0.38
C LYS A 189 -3.90 13.23 0.57
N LEU A 190 -4.38 14.44 0.78
CA LEU A 190 -5.56 14.69 1.62
C LEU A 190 -6.82 14.07 1.01
N LEU A 191 -6.99 14.15 -0.31
CA LEU A 191 -8.09 13.50 -1.02
C LEU A 191 -7.98 11.96 -0.95
N GLN A 192 -6.76 11.41 -0.98
CA GLN A 192 -6.51 9.98 -0.78
C GLN A 192 -6.90 9.53 0.63
N LEU A 193 -6.54 10.30 1.65
CA LEU A 193 -6.92 10.03 3.04
C LEU A 193 -8.44 10.09 3.24
N GLY A 194 -9.13 10.99 2.52
CA GLY A 194 -10.60 11.04 2.48
C GLY A 194 -11.19 9.74 1.93
N ALA A 195 -10.71 9.27 0.79
CA ALA A 195 -11.16 8.00 0.21
C ALA A 195 -10.88 6.80 1.13
N ARG A 196 -9.73 6.81 1.82
CA ARG A 196 -9.35 5.76 2.78
C ARG A 196 -10.29 5.70 3.98
N LYS A 197 -10.75 6.84 4.48
CA LYS A 197 -11.69 6.92 5.62
C LYS A 197 -12.97 6.14 5.37
N ASP A 198 -13.48 6.18 4.14
CA ASP A 198 -14.75 5.55 3.75
C ASP A 198 -14.56 4.11 3.22
N HIS A 199 -13.33 3.56 3.32
CA HIS A 199 -13.07 2.19 2.87
C HIS A 199 -13.82 1.17 3.71
N ASN A 200 -14.66 0.35 3.05
CA ASN A 200 -15.32 -0.80 3.64
C ASN A 200 -15.69 -1.81 2.54
N VAL A 201 -15.10 -3.00 2.61
CA VAL A 201 -15.39 -4.13 1.69
C VAL A 201 -15.72 -5.42 2.44
N MET A 202 -16.00 -5.35 3.75
CA MET A 202 -16.21 -6.53 4.60
C MET A 202 -17.20 -7.52 3.99
N ASP A 203 -18.37 -7.05 3.57
CA ASP A 203 -19.43 -7.92 3.02
C ASP A 203 -19.10 -8.45 1.62
N LEU A 204 -18.09 -7.88 0.96
CA LEU A 204 -17.70 -8.21 -0.40
C LEU A 204 -16.45 -9.11 -0.49
N LEU A 205 -15.71 -9.32 0.60
CA LEU A 205 -14.47 -10.11 0.62
C LEU A 205 -14.65 -11.53 0.06
N LYS A 206 -15.79 -12.16 0.32
CA LYS A 206 -16.13 -13.50 -0.19
C LYS A 206 -16.23 -13.57 -1.72
N SER A 207 -16.30 -12.43 -2.41
CA SER A 207 -16.32 -12.38 -3.88
C SER A 207 -14.92 -12.42 -4.50
N ILE A 208 -13.85 -12.21 -3.72
CA ILE A 208 -12.47 -12.36 -4.16
C ILE A 208 -12.19 -13.85 -4.36
N LYS A 209 -11.96 -14.27 -5.61
CA LYS A 209 -11.81 -15.70 -5.98
C LYS A 209 -10.38 -16.09 -6.37
N CYS A 210 -9.56 -15.11 -6.74
CA CYS A 210 -8.15 -15.38 -7.07
C CYS A 210 -7.39 -15.88 -5.82
N PRO A 211 -6.34 -16.71 -6.00
CA PRO A 211 -5.44 -17.05 -4.90
C PRO A 211 -4.91 -15.77 -4.26
N THR A 212 -4.97 -15.70 -2.92
CA THR A 212 -4.63 -14.49 -2.18
C THR A 212 -3.64 -14.78 -1.06
N PHE A 213 -2.54 -14.03 -1.01
CA PHE A 213 -1.59 -14.08 0.09
C PHE A 213 -1.71 -12.82 0.94
N ILE A 214 -1.94 -13.00 2.24
CA ILE A 214 -2.20 -11.89 3.17
C ILE A 214 -1.05 -11.83 4.17
N MET A 215 -0.40 -10.68 4.26
CA MET A 215 0.84 -10.50 5.03
C MET A 215 0.71 -9.34 6.01
N GLY A 216 1.19 -9.52 7.23
CA GLY A 216 1.18 -8.48 8.26
C GLY A 216 2.38 -8.52 9.17
N GLY A 217 2.71 -7.38 9.76
CA GLY A 217 3.70 -7.28 10.84
C GLY A 217 3.09 -7.63 12.19
N LEU A 218 3.86 -8.34 13.03
CA LEU A 218 3.40 -8.73 14.37
C LEU A 218 3.12 -7.52 15.28
N TYR A 219 3.77 -6.40 14.99
CA TYR A 219 3.72 -5.17 15.80
C TYR A 219 3.16 -3.97 15.04
N ASP A 220 2.40 -4.25 13.97
CA ASP A 220 1.72 -3.22 13.18
C ASP A 220 0.55 -2.61 13.97
N GLY A 221 0.63 -1.34 14.31
CA GLY A 221 -0.45 -0.58 14.95
C GLY A 221 -1.33 0.20 13.95
N ILE A 222 -0.93 0.26 12.66
CA ILE A 222 -1.75 0.89 11.60
C ILE A 222 -2.76 -0.11 11.04
N ALA A 223 -2.31 -1.32 10.70
CA ALA A 223 -3.17 -2.42 10.27
C ALA A 223 -2.92 -3.64 11.18
N PRO A 224 -3.51 -3.67 12.37
CA PRO A 224 -3.26 -4.70 13.38
C PRO A 224 -3.55 -6.12 12.90
N LYS A 225 -3.03 -7.11 13.61
CA LYS A 225 -3.19 -8.54 13.31
C LYS A 225 -4.64 -8.96 13.06
N ASP A 226 -5.60 -8.33 13.71
CA ASP A 226 -7.02 -8.65 13.54
C ASP A 226 -7.50 -8.32 12.11
N ASN A 227 -6.93 -7.31 11.47
CA ASN A 227 -7.24 -6.99 10.08
C ASN A 227 -6.74 -8.09 9.13
N ILE A 228 -5.54 -8.61 9.39
CA ILE A 228 -4.96 -9.72 8.62
C ILE A 228 -5.76 -11.01 8.84
N ASN A 229 -6.16 -11.28 10.09
CA ASN A 229 -6.95 -12.45 10.43
C ASN A 229 -8.32 -12.43 9.75
N ILE A 230 -9.05 -11.31 9.83
CA ILE A 230 -10.39 -11.23 9.21
C ILE A 230 -10.34 -11.29 7.68
N LEU A 231 -9.32 -10.71 7.06
CA LEU A 231 -9.12 -10.84 5.60
C LEU A 231 -8.97 -12.33 5.21
N ASP A 232 -8.16 -13.09 5.95
CA ASP A 232 -7.94 -14.51 5.70
C ASP A 232 -9.22 -15.36 6.00
N GLU A 233 -9.95 -15.01 7.03
CA GLU A 233 -11.22 -15.70 7.35
C GLU A 233 -12.31 -15.47 6.29
N GLN A 234 -12.31 -14.33 5.63
CA GLN A 234 -13.38 -13.94 4.69
C GLN A 234 -13.05 -14.17 3.22
N ILE A 235 -11.77 -14.22 2.84
CA ILE A 235 -11.36 -14.47 1.45
C ILE A 235 -11.19 -15.98 1.24
N PRO A 236 -11.98 -16.64 0.36
CA PRO A 236 -12.07 -18.11 0.32
C PRO A 236 -10.77 -18.85 -0.04
N ASN A 237 -9.92 -18.24 -0.88
CA ASN A 237 -8.68 -18.85 -1.40
C ASN A 237 -7.46 -18.11 -0.88
N SER A 238 -7.43 -17.84 0.42
CA SER A 238 -6.34 -17.10 1.04
C SER A 238 -5.42 -18.00 1.87
N VAL A 239 -4.20 -17.53 2.01
CA VAL A 239 -3.23 -17.96 3.02
C VAL A 239 -2.65 -16.73 3.68
N LYS A 240 -2.35 -16.79 4.98
CA LYS A 240 -1.74 -15.67 5.70
C LYS A 240 -0.40 -16.02 6.31
N LYS A 241 0.44 -14.99 6.49
CA LYS A 241 1.68 -15.08 7.25
C LYS A 241 1.99 -13.79 7.97
N PHE A 242 2.48 -13.91 9.20
CA PHE A 242 3.00 -12.79 9.98
C PHE A 242 4.51 -12.79 9.99
N TYR A 243 5.09 -11.60 10.02
CA TYR A 243 6.53 -11.36 10.05
C TYR A 243 6.91 -10.52 11.27
N GLU A 244 8.16 -10.68 11.74
CA GLU A 244 8.70 -9.75 12.70
C GLU A 244 8.76 -8.35 12.09
N GLY A 245 8.25 -7.36 12.83
CA GLY A 245 8.21 -5.98 12.37
C GLY A 245 6.86 -5.30 12.58
N GLY A 246 6.83 -4.00 12.31
CA GLY A 246 5.64 -3.16 12.31
C GLY A 246 4.98 -3.08 10.94
N HIS A 247 4.42 -1.91 10.62
CA HIS A 247 3.73 -1.66 9.32
C HIS A 247 4.67 -1.80 8.11
N GLY A 248 5.97 -1.56 8.31
CA GLY A 248 7.01 -1.71 7.29
C GLY A 248 7.79 -3.03 7.34
N PHE A 249 7.24 -4.11 7.93
CA PHE A 249 7.93 -5.40 8.12
C PHE A 249 8.69 -5.89 6.89
N PHE A 250 8.16 -5.67 5.70
CA PHE A 250 8.75 -6.08 4.42
C PHE A 250 10.02 -5.30 4.04
N LEU A 251 10.34 -4.22 4.74
CA LEU A 251 11.60 -3.49 4.63
C LEU A 251 12.67 -4.04 5.58
N GLU A 252 12.25 -4.73 6.64
CA GLU A 252 13.12 -5.30 7.68
C GLU A 252 13.39 -6.79 7.45
N ASP A 253 12.37 -7.54 7.03
CA ASP A 253 12.44 -8.99 6.82
C ASP A 253 12.42 -9.34 5.33
N TYR A 254 13.61 -9.61 4.79
CA TYR A 254 13.76 -10.00 3.38
C TYR A 254 13.05 -11.31 3.02
N GLN A 255 12.73 -12.16 4.00
CA GLN A 255 11.97 -13.39 3.76
C GLN A 255 10.56 -13.08 3.23
N ALA A 256 9.99 -11.93 3.59
CA ALA A 256 8.68 -11.50 3.09
C ALA A 256 8.64 -11.46 1.54
N TRP A 257 9.70 -10.91 0.91
CA TRP A 257 9.75 -10.84 -0.55
C TRP A 257 9.99 -12.21 -1.22
N LYS A 258 10.75 -13.09 -0.57
CA LYS A 258 10.94 -14.48 -1.07
C LYS A 258 9.62 -15.25 -1.05
N ASP A 259 8.84 -15.11 0.01
CA ASP A 259 7.51 -15.73 0.13
C ASP A 259 6.54 -15.19 -0.93
N VAL A 260 6.57 -13.87 -1.19
CA VAL A 260 5.79 -13.24 -2.27
C VAL A 260 6.17 -13.84 -3.63
N ILE A 261 7.46 -13.91 -3.94
CA ILE A 261 7.95 -14.47 -5.22
C ILE A 261 7.52 -15.94 -5.36
N SER A 262 7.65 -16.74 -4.30
CA SER A 262 7.21 -18.13 -4.30
C SER A 262 5.72 -18.24 -4.57
N PHE A 263 4.89 -17.52 -3.82
CA PHE A 263 3.44 -17.53 -3.97
C PHE A 263 2.97 -17.10 -5.37
N LEU A 264 3.62 -16.11 -5.98
CA LEU A 264 3.22 -15.61 -7.29
C LEU A 264 3.65 -16.55 -8.45
N LYS A 265 4.63 -17.47 -8.22
CA LYS A 265 5.10 -18.44 -9.21
C LYS A 265 4.40 -19.80 -9.16
N ASP A 266 3.73 -20.13 -8.04
CA ASP A 266 2.96 -21.37 -7.88
C ASP A 266 1.70 -21.40 -8.75
#